data_c53d98d6ac73d3680fb8b8717abef070
#
_entry.id   c53d98d6ac73d3680fb8b8717abef070
#
_cell.length_a   1.000
_cell.length_b   1.000
_cell.length_c   1.000
_cell.angle_alpha   90.00
_cell.angle_beta   90.00
_cell.angle_gamma   90.00
#
_symmetry.space_group_name_H-M   'P 1'
#
loop_
_entity.id
_entity.type
_entity.pdbx_description
1 polymer ?
#
loop_
_entity_poly.entity_id
_entity_poly.type
_entity_poly.pdbx_seq_one_letter_code
_entity_poly.pdbx_strand_id
1 'polypeptide(L)'
;MARKSLVDGASAYKNRKFAEAEQLFRNAVERDPDGKTLEGKTAQLFLARTLHSEYIGDRGNRGKAEDAVKEYQKVLRENPNDQSSFKAVANLYENLQMPDDWLKWVTERSSNESVPKEQRAEALTSLAAKKNSCASDVTDAEAVKKTVTGKDGKQVFQFIKPANPEDFDRLKKCTEEGMELTGKAVEFDPNSDSAWSYRTNMLVQKMRIAEMEGNTAEKDSYKKQADDAKAKFTVLAEAKRKKEEEEAAKKKAEEEAANTKKK
;
A
#
# COMPACT_ATOMS: atom_id res chain seq x y z
N MET A 1 -32.13 1.56 -20.69
CA MET A 1 -31.68 0.13 -20.63
C MET A 1 -30.34 -0.03 -19.89
N ALA A 2 -29.28 0.76 -20.15
CA ALA A 2 -28.02 0.67 -19.40
C ALA A 2 -28.21 0.85 -17.89
N ARG A 3 -28.98 1.85 -17.46
CA ARG A 3 -29.32 2.11 -16.05
C ARG A 3 -30.00 0.91 -15.37
N LYS A 4 -30.88 0.19 -16.06
CA LYS A 4 -31.53 -1.01 -15.50
C LYS A 4 -30.50 -2.11 -15.25
N SER A 5 -29.64 -2.43 -16.25
CA SER A 5 -28.58 -3.42 -16.09
C SER A 5 -27.59 -3.05 -14.96
N LEU A 6 -27.28 -1.74 -14.78
CA LEU A 6 -26.46 -1.26 -13.68
C LEU A 6 -27.12 -1.49 -12.31
N VAL A 7 -28.40 -1.15 -12.16
CA VAL A 7 -29.14 -1.32 -10.88
C VAL A 7 -29.29 -2.79 -10.53
N ASP A 8 -29.69 -3.62 -11.49
CA ASP A 8 -29.85 -5.07 -11.29
C ASP A 8 -28.49 -5.71 -10.97
N GLY A 9 -27.42 -5.29 -11.66
CA GLY A 9 -26.05 -5.72 -11.38
C GLY A 9 -25.57 -5.34 -9.97
N ALA A 10 -25.86 -4.12 -9.53
CA ALA A 10 -25.52 -3.68 -8.18
C ALA A 10 -26.27 -4.49 -7.10
N SER A 11 -27.53 -4.85 -7.37
CA SER A 11 -28.31 -5.74 -6.50
C SER A 11 -27.69 -7.15 -6.44
N ALA A 12 -27.35 -7.73 -7.60
CA ALA A 12 -26.70 -9.03 -7.67
C ALA A 12 -25.34 -9.03 -6.93
N TYR A 13 -24.53 -7.98 -7.13
CA TYR A 13 -23.25 -7.79 -6.44
C TYR A 13 -23.42 -7.75 -4.92
N LYS A 14 -24.36 -6.94 -4.43
CA LYS A 14 -24.69 -6.85 -2.99
C LYS A 14 -25.09 -8.20 -2.39
N ASN A 15 -25.81 -9.01 -3.15
CA ASN A 15 -26.24 -10.36 -2.79
C ASN A 15 -25.15 -11.43 -3.06
N ARG A 16 -23.90 -11.02 -3.40
CA ARG A 16 -22.77 -11.90 -3.68
C ARG A 16 -22.98 -12.88 -4.85
N LYS A 17 -23.92 -12.60 -5.74
CA LYS A 17 -24.17 -13.33 -6.98
C LYS A 17 -23.27 -12.78 -8.09
N PHE A 18 -21.95 -13.03 -7.94
CA PHE A 18 -20.96 -12.34 -8.75
C PHE A 18 -21.05 -12.68 -10.25
N ALA A 19 -21.33 -13.94 -10.62
CA ALA A 19 -21.50 -14.32 -12.02
C ALA A 19 -22.69 -13.62 -12.69
N GLU A 20 -23.82 -13.45 -11.96
CA GLU A 20 -24.97 -12.68 -12.43
C GLU A 20 -24.63 -11.19 -12.54
N ALA A 21 -23.94 -10.65 -11.55
CA ALA A 21 -23.48 -9.27 -11.52
C ALA A 21 -22.54 -8.95 -12.69
N GLU A 22 -21.57 -9.82 -12.97
CA GLU A 22 -20.65 -9.68 -14.11
C GLU A 22 -21.42 -9.55 -15.44
N GLN A 23 -22.34 -10.47 -15.70
CA GLN A 23 -23.13 -10.45 -16.93
C GLN A 23 -23.90 -9.12 -17.09
N LEU A 24 -24.52 -8.65 -16.01
CA LEU A 24 -25.30 -7.41 -16.00
C LEU A 24 -24.41 -6.16 -16.17
N PHE A 25 -23.24 -6.13 -15.54
CA PHE A 25 -22.30 -5.02 -15.73
C PHE A 25 -21.67 -5.03 -17.11
N ARG A 26 -21.32 -6.18 -17.69
CA ARG A 26 -20.87 -6.28 -19.09
C ARG A 26 -21.91 -5.72 -20.04
N ASN A 27 -23.19 -6.11 -19.88
CA ASN A 27 -24.28 -5.57 -20.67
C ASN A 27 -24.46 -4.04 -20.52
N ALA A 28 -24.13 -3.48 -19.37
CA ALA A 28 -24.17 -2.03 -19.16
C ALA A 28 -22.98 -1.33 -19.83
N VAL A 29 -21.76 -1.90 -19.73
CA VAL A 29 -20.54 -1.39 -20.37
C VAL A 29 -20.61 -1.46 -21.89
N GLU A 30 -21.16 -2.53 -22.47
CA GLU A 30 -21.35 -2.66 -23.93
C GLU A 30 -22.21 -1.53 -24.55
N ARG A 31 -23.09 -0.93 -23.75
CA ARG A 31 -23.94 0.18 -24.19
C ARG A 31 -23.30 1.56 -24.08
N ASP A 32 -22.21 1.65 -23.31
CA ASP A 32 -21.41 2.85 -23.17
C ASP A 32 -19.92 2.45 -23.01
N PRO A 33 -19.33 1.88 -24.08
CA PRO A 33 -17.99 1.31 -24.02
C PRO A 33 -16.90 2.36 -23.76
N ASP A 34 -17.16 3.61 -24.09
CA ASP A 34 -16.27 4.74 -23.87
C ASP A 34 -16.46 5.38 -22.48
N GLY A 35 -17.42 4.89 -21.68
CA GLY A 35 -17.68 5.43 -20.34
C GLY A 35 -18.05 6.93 -20.35
N LYS A 36 -18.80 7.38 -21.35
CA LYS A 36 -19.19 8.80 -21.49
C LYS A 36 -20.21 9.24 -20.45
N THR A 37 -21.04 8.29 -19.99
CA THR A 37 -22.08 8.56 -19.01
C THR A 37 -21.62 8.16 -17.59
N LEU A 38 -22.28 8.72 -16.58
CA LEU A 38 -22.05 8.31 -15.19
C LEU A 38 -22.38 6.82 -14.99
N GLU A 39 -23.44 6.34 -15.63
CA GLU A 39 -23.86 4.95 -15.61
C GLU A 39 -22.78 4.02 -16.21
N GLY A 40 -22.20 4.38 -17.34
CA GLY A 40 -21.12 3.62 -17.99
C GLY A 40 -19.86 3.57 -17.12
N LYS A 41 -19.42 4.70 -16.60
CA LYS A 41 -18.28 4.78 -15.66
C LYS A 41 -18.50 3.93 -14.41
N THR A 42 -19.70 4.00 -13.84
CA THR A 42 -20.07 3.21 -12.66
C THR A 42 -20.12 1.73 -12.99
N ALA A 43 -20.69 1.33 -14.11
CA ALA A 43 -20.74 -0.06 -14.56
C ALA A 43 -19.31 -0.62 -14.77
N GLN A 44 -18.43 0.15 -15.38
CA GLN A 44 -17.03 -0.21 -15.59
C GLN A 44 -16.30 -0.52 -14.27
N LEU A 45 -16.45 0.37 -13.28
CA LEU A 45 -15.86 0.17 -11.95
C LEU A 45 -16.44 -1.07 -11.24
N PHE A 46 -17.77 -1.25 -11.31
CA PHE A 46 -18.39 -2.42 -10.67
C PHE A 46 -18.07 -3.72 -11.40
N LEU A 47 -17.88 -3.70 -12.72
CA LEU A 47 -17.37 -4.87 -13.46
C LEU A 47 -15.98 -5.28 -12.95
N ALA A 48 -15.05 -4.32 -12.84
CA ALA A 48 -13.72 -4.58 -12.30
C ALA A 48 -13.77 -5.17 -10.88
N ARG A 49 -14.59 -4.59 -10.00
CA ARG A 49 -14.80 -5.08 -8.62
C ARG A 49 -15.42 -6.47 -8.58
N THR A 50 -16.33 -6.77 -9.48
CA THR A 50 -16.99 -8.08 -9.56
C THR A 50 -15.99 -9.17 -9.96
N LEU A 51 -15.23 -8.96 -11.02
CA LEU A 51 -14.17 -9.86 -11.46
C LEU A 51 -13.11 -10.09 -10.36
N HIS A 52 -12.73 -9.01 -9.65
CA HIS A 52 -11.84 -9.10 -8.51
C HIS A 52 -12.46 -9.96 -7.37
N SER A 53 -13.75 -9.79 -7.08
CA SER A 53 -14.45 -10.56 -6.06
C SER A 53 -14.58 -12.04 -6.44
N GLU A 54 -14.78 -12.36 -7.72
CA GLU A 54 -14.79 -13.73 -8.23
C GLU A 54 -13.41 -14.39 -8.06
N TYR A 55 -12.32 -13.68 -8.40
CA TYR A 55 -10.97 -14.16 -8.14
C TYR A 55 -10.70 -14.37 -6.64
N ILE A 56 -11.19 -13.49 -5.76
CA ILE A 56 -11.07 -13.70 -4.30
C ILE A 56 -11.79 -14.98 -3.87
N GLY A 57 -12.94 -15.28 -4.47
CA GLY A 57 -13.72 -16.49 -4.21
C GLY A 57 -13.08 -17.76 -4.76
N ASP A 58 -12.35 -17.66 -5.87
CA ASP A 58 -11.60 -18.75 -6.49
C ASP A 58 -10.23 -18.27 -6.98
N ARG A 59 -9.22 -18.40 -6.12
CA ARG A 59 -7.83 -18.00 -6.40
C ARG A 59 -7.17 -18.80 -7.54
N GLY A 60 -7.72 -19.94 -7.91
CA GLY A 60 -7.27 -20.74 -9.06
C GLY A 60 -7.63 -20.09 -10.39
N ASN A 61 -8.67 -19.25 -10.42
CA ASN A 61 -9.12 -18.58 -11.64
C ASN A 61 -8.34 -17.29 -11.91
N ARG A 62 -7.06 -17.45 -12.32
CA ARG A 62 -6.18 -16.31 -12.65
C ARG A 62 -6.75 -15.39 -13.72
N GLY A 63 -7.51 -15.92 -14.70
CA GLY A 63 -8.13 -15.14 -15.76
C GLY A 63 -9.05 -14.05 -15.23
N LYS A 64 -9.79 -14.31 -14.14
CA LYS A 64 -10.63 -13.27 -13.51
C LYS A 64 -9.80 -12.14 -12.92
N ALA A 65 -8.64 -12.43 -12.33
CA ALA A 65 -7.73 -11.41 -11.82
C ALA A 65 -7.13 -10.56 -12.94
N GLU A 66 -6.69 -11.19 -14.03
CA GLU A 66 -6.14 -10.50 -15.20
C GLU A 66 -7.18 -9.62 -15.88
N ASP A 67 -8.41 -10.09 -16.00
CA ASP A 67 -9.51 -9.30 -16.52
C ASP A 67 -9.86 -8.14 -15.57
N ALA A 68 -9.89 -8.35 -14.25
CA ALA A 68 -10.08 -7.29 -13.29
C ALA A 68 -9.01 -6.18 -13.42
N VAL A 69 -7.73 -6.55 -13.61
CA VAL A 69 -6.63 -5.59 -13.86
C VAL A 69 -6.95 -4.73 -15.09
N LYS A 70 -7.34 -5.36 -16.21
CA LYS A 70 -7.69 -4.63 -17.43
C LYS A 70 -8.85 -3.65 -17.23
N GLU A 71 -9.89 -4.08 -16.51
CA GLU A 71 -11.06 -3.25 -16.27
C GLU A 71 -10.75 -2.09 -15.30
N TYR A 72 -9.95 -2.31 -14.22
CA TYR A 72 -9.48 -1.22 -13.38
C TYR A 72 -8.57 -0.24 -14.12
N GLN A 73 -7.73 -0.72 -15.05
CA GLN A 73 -6.90 0.16 -15.88
C GLN A 73 -7.76 1.05 -16.81
N LYS A 74 -8.93 0.55 -17.30
CA LYS A 74 -9.89 1.39 -18.04
C LYS A 74 -10.46 2.48 -17.14
N VAL A 75 -10.86 2.16 -15.90
CA VAL A 75 -11.33 3.15 -14.92
C VAL A 75 -10.27 4.24 -14.69
N LEU A 76 -9.01 3.86 -14.55
CA LEU A 76 -7.90 4.79 -14.28
C LEU A 76 -7.52 5.65 -15.49
N ARG A 77 -7.78 5.21 -16.73
CA ARG A 77 -7.63 6.08 -17.90
C ARG A 77 -8.61 7.26 -17.88
N GLU A 78 -9.85 7.00 -17.43
CA GLU A 78 -10.88 8.03 -17.31
C GLU A 78 -10.77 8.88 -16.03
N ASN A 79 -10.32 8.26 -14.95
CA ASN A 79 -10.09 8.91 -13.66
C ASN A 79 -8.74 8.47 -13.06
N PRO A 80 -7.64 9.13 -13.46
CA PRO A 80 -6.31 8.79 -12.96
C PRO A 80 -6.18 8.89 -11.44
N ASN A 81 -7.07 9.64 -10.78
CA ASN A 81 -7.05 9.87 -9.34
C ASN A 81 -7.85 8.84 -8.53
N ASP A 82 -8.43 7.82 -9.17
CA ASP A 82 -9.10 6.73 -8.44
C ASP A 82 -8.08 5.85 -7.71
N GLN A 83 -7.80 6.23 -6.48
CA GLN A 83 -6.83 5.53 -5.62
C GLN A 83 -7.26 4.10 -5.29
N SER A 84 -8.57 3.84 -5.25
CA SER A 84 -9.07 2.49 -4.96
C SER A 84 -8.78 1.51 -6.09
N SER A 85 -8.97 1.93 -7.32
CA SER A 85 -8.62 1.13 -8.51
C SER A 85 -7.10 0.93 -8.66
N PHE A 86 -6.30 1.97 -8.39
CA PHE A 86 -4.84 1.84 -8.38
C PHE A 86 -4.36 0.76 -7.39
N LYS A 87 -4.85 0.83 -6.14
CA LYS A 87 -4.53 -0.15 -5.09
C LYS A 87 -5.00 -1.56 -5.43
N ALA A 88 -6.19 -1.68 -6.04
CA ALA A 88 -6.71 -2.97 -6.47
C ALA A 88 -5.80 -3.64 -7.51
N VAL A 89 -5.30 -2.89 -8.51
CA VAL A 89 -4.34 -3.42 -9.49
C VAL A 89 -3.03 -3.83 -8.83
N ALA A 90 -2.47 -2.99 -7.95
CA ALA A 90 -1.24 -3.32 -7.24
C ALA A 90 -1.39 -4.62 -6.41
N ASN A 91 -2.51 -4.76 -5.69
CA ASN A 91 -2.83 -5.97 -4.93
C ASN A 91 -3.00 -7.21 -5.82
N LEU A 92 -3.66 -7.05 -6.98
CA LEU A 92 -3.81 -8.15 -7.95
C LEU A 92 -2.45 -8.61 -8.49
N TYR A 93 -1.54 -7.71 -8.84
CA TYR A 93 -0.19 -8.08 -9.27
C TYR A 93 0.59 -8.84 -8.19
N GLU A 94 0.47 -8.43 -6.91
CA GLU A 94 1.06 -9.20 -5.80
C GLU A 94 0.46 -10.60 -5.66
N ASN A 95 -0.87 -10.71 -5.69
CA ASN A 95 -1.56 -12.00 -5.59
C ASN A 95 -1.25 -12.93 -6.78
N LEU A 96 -1.05 -12.38 -7.96
CA LEU A 96 -0.67 -13.11 -9.17
C LEU A 96 0.82 -13.46 -9.22
N GLN A 97 1.61 -12.99 -8.24
CA GLN A 97 3.08 -13.15 -8.20
C GLN A 97 3.75 -12.55 -9.45
N MET A 98 3.36 -11.34 -9.82
CA MET A 98 3.87 -10.54 -10.94
C MET A 98 4.69 -9.35 -10.42
N PRO A 99 5.88 -9.58 -9.85
CA PRO A 99 6.66 -8.52 -9.18
C PRO A 99 7.13 -7.43 -10.12
N ASP A 100 7.43 -7.75 -11.37
CA ASP A 100 7.91 -6.77 -12.37
C ASP A 100 6.77 -5.83 -12.79
N ASP A 101 5.56 -6.38 -13.01
CA ASP A 101 4.37 -5.57 -13.32
C ASP A 101 3.98 -4.69 -12.14
N TRP A 102 4.05 -5.23 -10.92
CA TRP A 102 3.83 -4.46 -9.70
C TRP A 102 4.82 -3.30 -9.59
N LEU A 103 6.12 -3.58 -9.78
CA LEU A 103 7.17 -2.57 -9.68
C LEU A 103 6.96 -1.45 -10.72
N LYS A 104 6.70 -1.83 -11.97
CA LYS A 104 6.40 -0.88 -13.04
C LYS A 104 5.20 -0.02 -12.70
N TRP A 105 4.09 -0.66 -12.29
CA TRP A 105 2.82 -0.01 -11.94
C TRP A 105 2.97 1.03 -10.84
N VAL A 106 3.65 0.67 -9.75
CA VAL A 106 3.84 1.57 -8.61
C VAL A 106 4.86 2.66 -8.90
N THR A 107 5.91 2.36 -9.68
CA THR A 107 6.90 3.36 -10.10
C THR A 107 6.27 4.42 -11.01
N GLU A 108 5.48 4.02 -12.01
CA GLU A 108 4.74 4.95 -12.87
C GLU A 108 3.81 5.86 -12.06
N ARG A 109 3.11 5.32 -11.06
CA ARG A 109 2.26 6.12 -10.16
C ARG A 109 3.06 7.15 -9.39
N SER A 110 4.21 6.77 -8.84
CA SER A 110 5.05 7.64 -8.01
C SER A 110 5.62 8.84 -8.77
N SER A 111 5.82 8.70 -10.08
CA SER A 111 6.40 9.72 -10.95
C SER A 111 5.37 10.52 -11.76
N ASN A 112 4.11 10.09 -11.80
CA ASN A 112 3.08 10.74 -12.61
C ASN A 112 2.62 12.06 -11.99
N GLU A 113 3.02 13.18 -12.58
CA GLU A 113 2.70 14.54 -12.08
C GLU A 113 1.21 14.91 -12.18
N SER A 114 0.41 14.20 -12.97
CA SER A 114 -1.03 14.40 -13.01
C SER A 114 -1.76 13.81 -11.80
N VAL A 115 -1.05 13.05 -10.96
CA VAL A 115 -1.57 12.42 -9.74
C VAL A 115 -1.25 13.30 -8.53
N PRO A 116 -2.20 13.47 -7.58
CA PRO A 116 -1.98 14.22 -6.35
C PRO A 116 -0.74 13.75 -5.58
N LYS A 117 -0.02 14.69 -4.96
CA LYS A 117 1.23 14.40 -4.24
C LYS A 117 1.05 13.35 -3.15
N GLU A 118 -0.05 13.37 -2.44
CA GLU A 118 -0.39 12.41 -1.38
C GLU A 118 -0.49 10.97 -1.91
N GLN A 119 -1.08 10.80 -3.09
CA GLN A 119 -1.18 9.50 -3.75
C GLN A 119 0.17 9.04 -4.32
N ARG A 120 1.00 9.97 -4.79
CA ARG A 120 2.38 9.69 -5.20
C ARG A 120 3.25 9.31 -4.00
N ALA A 121 3.08 9.99 -2.86
CA ALA A 121 3.72 9.64 -1.59
C ALA A 121 3.39 8.22 -1.14
N GLU A 122 2.14 7.80 -1.30
CA GLU A 122 1.73 6.43 -0.98
C GLU A 122 2.41 5.40 -1.89
N ALA A 123 2.53 5.68 -3.20
CA ALA A 123 3.27 4.83 -4.13
C ALA A 123 4.76 4.75 -3.76
N LEU A 124 5.41 5.88 -3.44
CA LEU A 124 6.80 5.92 -2.95
C LEU A 124 6.96 5.12 -1.66
N THR A 125 6.00 5.20 -0.74
CA THR A 125 5.99 4.42 0.50
C THR A 125 5.89 2.92 0.24
N SER A 126 5.08 2.51 -0.75
CA SER A 126 4.97 1.11 -1.16
C SER A 126 6.27 0.58 -1.76
N LEU A 127 6.97 1.38 -2.57
CA LEU A 127 8.31 1.04 -3.06
C LEU A 127 9.33 0.94 -1.91
N ALA A 128 9.29 1.89 -0.97
CA ALA A 128 10.16 1.87 0.21
C ALA A 128 9.92 0.65 1.10
N ALA A 129 8.67 0.17 1.20
CA ALA A 129 8.36 -1.08 1.91
C ALA A 129 9.11 -2.29 1.34
N LYS A 130 9.20 -2.40 0.00
CA LYS A 130 9.99 -3.48 -0.63
C LYS A 130 11.49 -3.33 -0.36
N LYS A 131 12.00 -2.09 -0.33
CA LYS A 131 13.41 -1.84 0.03
C LYS A 131 13.68 -2.15 1.49
N ASN A 132 12.73 -1.84 2.38
CA ASN A 132 12.81 -2.24 3.78
C ASN A 132 12.84 -3.77 3.95
N SER A 133 11.98 -4.50 3.25
CA SER A 133 12.00 -5.96 3.27
C SER A 133 13.36 -6.49 2.83
N CYS A 134 13.89 -6.01 1.69
CA CYS A 134 15.21 -6.38 1.20
C CYS A 134 16.34 -6.12 2.22
N ALA A 135 16.31 -5.00 2.92
CA ALA A 135 17.30 -4.69 3.95
C ALA A 135 17.11 -5.58 5.20
N SER A 136 15.85 -5.82 5.59
CA SER A 136 15.52 -6.67 6.74
C SER A 136 15.89 -8.13 6.52
N ASP A 137 15.78 -8.65 5.30
CA ASP A 137 16.20 -10.03 4.97
C ASP A 137 17.67 -10.28 5.35
N VAL A 138 18.51 -9.25 5.26
CA VAL A 138 19.92 -9.33 5.70
C VAL A 138 20.05 -9.15 7.21
N THR A 139 19.43 -8.09 7.76
CA THR A 139 19.63 -7.73 9.17
C THR A 139 18.86 -8.62 10.15
N ASP A 140 17.88 -9.39 9.69
CA ASP A 140 17.13 -10.33 10.55
C ASP A 140 17.79 -11.71 10.63
N ALA A 141 18.78 -11.98 9.78
CA ALA A 141 19.56 -13.22 9.87
C ALA A 141 20.32 -13.30 11.21
N GLU A 142 20.27 -14.46 11.86
CA GLU A 142 20.97 -14.68 13.14
C GLU A 142 22.48 -14.48 13.05
N ALA A 143 23.07 -14.82 11.88
CA ALA A 143 24.52 -14.71 11.64
C ALA A 143 25.04 -13.26 11.69
N VAL A 144 24.18 -12.25 11.59
CA VAL A 144 24.57 -10.83 11.67
C VAL A 144 24.21 -10.19 13.01
N LYS A 145 23.74 -10.98 13.97
CA LYS A 145 23.37 -10.53 15.32
C LYS A 145 24.27 -11.19 16.35
N LYS A 146 24.87 -10.39 17.22
CA LYS A 146 25.63 -10.86 18.39
C LYS A 146 24.95 -10.33 19.64
N THR A 147 24.55 -11.22 20.55
CA THR A 147 24.06 -10.82 21.86
C THR A 147 25.19 -10.31 22.73
N VAL A 148 25.06 -9.10 23.23
CA VAL A 148 26.04 -8.47 24.14
C VAL A 148 25.32 -7.88 25.34
N THR A 149 26.04 -7.73 26.48
CA THR A 149 25.48 -7.06 27.65
C THR A 149 25.68 -5.55 27.51
N GLY A 150 24.58 -4.80 27.48
CA GLY A 150 24.60 -3.35 27.44
C GLY A 150 25.12 -2.71 28.75
N LYS A 151 25.36 -1.40 28.73
CA LYS A 151 25.83 -0.63 29.87
C LYS A 151 24.87 -0.68 31.08
N ASP A 152 23.60 -0.93 30.84
CA ASP A 152 22.53 -1.07 31.84
C ASP A 152 22.33 -2.52 32.31
N GLY A 153 23.23 -3.44 31.92
CA GLY A 153 23.18 -4.86 32.24
C GLY A 153 22.19 -5.68 31.41
N LYS A 154 21.43 -5.06 30.50
CA LYS A 154 20.49 -5.76 29.66
C LYS A 154 21.16 -6.38 28.44
N GLN A 155 20.63 -7.52 28.01
CA GLN A 155 21.05 -8.14 26.76
C GLN A 155 20.51 -7.33 25.59
N VAL A 156 21.38 -6.97 24.65
CA VAL A 156 21.05 -6.24 23.43
C VAL A 156 21.73 -6.90 22.24
N PHE A 157 21.16 -6.72 21.06
CA PHE A 157 21.82 -7.14 19.83
C PHE A 157 22.80 -6.07 19.36
N GLN A 158 24.02 -6.53 19.07
CA GLN A 158 25.02 -5.80 18.28
C GLN A 158 25.01 -6.37 16.88
N PHE A 159 24.92 -5.50 15.88
CA PHE A 159 24.96 -5.91 14.48
C PHE A 159 26.39 -6.00 13.96
N ILE A 160 26.72 -7.12 13.31
CA ILE A 160 28.02 -7.39 12.71
C ILE A 160 27.87 -7.58 11.21
N LYS A 161 28.92 -7.31 10.45
CA LYS A 161 28.90 -7.47 8.98
C LYS A 161 28.56 -8.92 8.61
N PRO A 162 27.72 -9.13 7.58
CA PRO A 162 27.52 -10.46 7.00
C PRO A 162 28.85 -11.06 6.55
N ALA A 163 28.96 -12.37 6.65
CA ALA A 163 30.14 -13.10 6.16
C ALA A 163 30.29 -13.01 4.63
N ASN A 164 29.15 -12.96 3.90
CA ASN A 164 29.12 -12.73 2.46
C ASN A 164 29.11 -11.21 2.18
N PRO A 165 30.13 -10.65 1.52
CA PRO A 165 30.18 -9.23 1.17
C PRO A 165 29.01 -8.76 0.29
N GLU A 166 28.49 -9.63 -0.58
CA GLU A 166 27.35 -9.29 -1.46
C GLU A 166 26.08 -8.98 -0.65
N ASP A 167 25.88 -9.66 0.49
CA ASP A 167 24.76 -9.37 1.38
C ASP A 167 24.91 -7.98 2.04
N PHE A 168 26.11 -7.59 2.38
CA PHE A 168 26.37 -6.26 2.94
C PHE A 168 26.16 -5.16 1.89
N ASP A 169 26.57 -5.39 0.64
CA ASP A 169 26.33 -4.46 -0.46
C ASP A 169 24.86 -4.37 -0.81
N ARG A 170 24.13 -5.49 -0.80
CA ARG A 170 22.67 -5.54 -0.96
C ARG A 170 21.97 -4.75 0.14
N LEU A 171 22.37 -4.93 1.40
CA LEU A 171 21.84 -4.18 2.54
C LEU A 171 22.03 -2.66 2.34
N LYS A 172 23.24 -2.23 2.00
CA LYS A 172 23.54 -0.81 1.74
C LYS A 172 22.71 -0.25 0.62
N LYS A 173 22.65 -0.94 -0.53
CA LYS A 173 21.87 -0.52 -1.69
C LYS A 173 20.38 -0.39 -1.37
N CYS A 174 19.77 -1.42 -0.78
CA CYS A 174 18.35 -1.38 -0.43
C CYS A 174 18.05 -0.28 0.59
N THR A 175 18.96 -0.05 1.54
CA THR A 175 18.78 1.01 2.54
C THR A 175 18.87 2.39 1.90
N GLU A 176 19.83 2.63 0.99
CA GLU A 176 19.99 3.92 0.32
C GLU A 176 18.78 4.25 -0.55
N GLU A 177 18.37 3.31 -1.41
CA GLU A 177 17.18 3.46 -2.24
C GLU A 177 15.92 3.69 -1.37
N GLY A 178 15.77 2.98 -0.25
CA GLY A 178 14.68 3.18 0.69
C GLY A 178 14.71 4.55 1.38
N MET A 179 15.91 5.07 1.69
CA MET A 179 16.10 6.43 2.24
C MET A 179 15.65 7.50 1.26
N GLU A 180 15.99 7.38 -0.03
CA GLU A 180 15.54 8.31 -1.07
C GLU A 180 14.02 8.29 -1.24
N LEU A 181 13.44 7.08 -1.35
CA LEU A 181 12.00 6.91 -1.52
C LEU A 181 11.21 7.48 -0.33
N THR A 182 11.62 7.17 0.90
CA THR A 182 10.96 7.71 2.10
C THR A 182 11.17 9.21 2.27
N GLY A 183 12.32 9.74 1.86
CA GLY A 183 12.59 11.18 1.84
C GLY A 183 11.59 11.92 0.97
N LYS A 184 11.40 11.47 -0.29
CA LYS A 184 10.41 12.02 -1.22
C LYS A 184 8.96 11.81 -0.72
N ALA A 185 8.68 10.64 -0.11
CA ALA A 185 7.34 10.36 0.39
C ALA A 185 6.92 11.35 1.50
N VAL A 186 7.78 11.62 2.48
CA VAL A 186 7.49 12.60 3.55
C VAL A 186 7.51 14.05 3.07
N GLU A 187 8.23 14.35 1.99
CA GLU A 187 8.17 15.66 1.33
C GLU A 187 6.83 15.87 0.64
N PHE A 188 6.31 14.84 -0.07
CA PHE A 188 5.05 14.92 -0.80
C PHE A 188 3.83 14.88 0.12
N ASP A 189 3.90 14.09 1.19
CA ASP A 189 2.87 14.01 2.23
C ASP A 189 3.50 14.00 3.64
N PRO A 190 3.75 15.17 4.23
CA PRO A 190 4.28 15.29 5.60
C PRO A 190 3.36 14.72 6.69
N ASN A 191 2.08 14.46 6.35
CA ASN A 191 1.07 13.93 7.27
C ASN A 191 0.85 12.42 7.12
N SER A 192 1.60 11.75 6.24
CA SER A 192 1.53 10.30 6.08
C SER A 192 2.22 9.58 7.23
N ASP A 193 1.43 8.97 8.12
CA ASP A 193 1.93 8.08 9.17
C ASP A 193 2.78 6.92 8.60
N SER A 194 2.34 6.31 7.51
CA SER A 194 3.04 5.21 6.84
C SER A 194 4.41 5.65 6.29
N ALA A 195 4.50 6.83 5.66
CA ALA A 195 5.77 7.34 5.14
C ALA A 195 6.79 7.57 6.27
N TRP A 196 6.35 8.16 7.39
CA TRP A 196 7.21 8.36 8.57
C TRP A 196 7.59 7.04 9.25
N SER A 197 6.71 6.04 9.26
CA SER A 197 7.04 4.70 9.75
C SER A 197 8.17 4.07 8.95
N TYR A 198 8.07 4.04 7.61
CA TYR A 198 9.14 3.51 6.76
C TYR A 198 10.40 4.37 6.78
N ARG A 199 10.27 5.69 6.93
CA ARG A 199 11.42 6.57 7.16
C ARG A 199 12.19 6.18 8.43
N THR A 200 11.47 5.90 9.52
CA THR A 200 12.05 5.40 10.77
C THR A 200 12.80 4.09 10.53
N ASN A 201 12.17 3.13 9.85
CA ASN A 201 12.79 1.84 9.57
C ASN A 201 14.08 1.98 8.75
N MET A 202 14.07 2.82 7.72
CA MET A 202 15.27 3.05 6.91
C MET A 202 16.40 3.71 7.70
N LEU A 203 16.08 4.64 8.60
CA LEU A 203 17.07 5.26 9.51
C LEU A 203 17.64 4.23 10.50
N VAL A 204 16.82 3.29 10.97
CA VAL A 204 17.29 2.15 11.79
C VAL A 204 18.24 1.25 11.00
N GLN A 205 17.97 1.00 9.71
CA GLN A 205 18.91 0.25 8.88
C GLN A 205 20.24 1.00 8.66
N LYS A 206 20.21 2.33 8.45
CA LYS A 206 21.42 3.17 8.42
C LYS A 206 22.21 3.07 9.73
N MET A 207 21.52 3.12 10.88
CA MET A 207 22.15 2.95 12.19
C MET A 207 22.82 1.58 12.33
N ARG A 208 22.18 0.49 11.88
CA ARG A 208 22.74 -0.86 11.88
C ARG A 208 23.98 -0.97 10.98
N ILE A 209 23.94 -0.38 9.78
CA ILE A 209 25.08 -0.33 8.86
C ILE A 209 26.26 0.40 9.51
N ALA A 210 26.02 1.57 10.10
CA ALA A 210 27.07 2.33 10.81
C ALA A 210 27.69 1.53 11.97
N GLU A 211 26.86 0.76 12.70
CA GLU A 211 27.35 -0.17 13.73
C GLU A 211 28.23 -1.28 13.13
N MET A 212 27.81 -1.90 12.03
CA MET A 212 28.58 -2.92 11.31
C MET A 212 29.92 -2.39 10.79
N GLU A 213 29.98 -1.10 10.46
CA GLU A 213 31.20 -0.41 9.99
C GLU A 213 32.07 0.14 11.13
N GLY A 214 31.56 0.05 12.38
CA GLY A 214 32.28 0.57 13.57
C GLY A 214 32.22 2.10 13.68
N ASN A 215 31.35 2.76 12.93
CA ASN A 215 31.19 4.22 12.94
C ASN A 215 30.19 4.67 14.01
N THR A 216 30.69 4.85 15.25
CA THR A 216 29.85 5.24 16.39
C THR A 216 29.19 6.60 16.20
N ALA A 217 29.87 7.57 15.58
CA ALA A 217 29.33 8.92 15.36
C ALA A 217 28.13 8.91 14.43
N GLU A 218 28.22 8.19 13.31
CA GLU A 218 27.09 8.01 12.39
C GLU A 218 25.96 7.19 13.02
N LYS A 219 26.29 6.12 13.75
CA LYS A 219 25.29 5.33 14.48
C LYS A 219 24.45 6.21 15.40
N ASP A 220 25.09 7.06 16.22
CA ASP A 220 24.40 7.94 17.16
C ASP A 220 23.58 9.01 16.42
N SER A 221 24.11 9.54 15.32
CA SER A 221 23.38 10.48 14.45
C SER A 221 22.11 9.85 13.86
N TYR A 222 22.21 8.66 13.26
CA TYR A 222 21.04 7.97 12.68
C TYR A 222 20.06 7.52 13.75
N LYS A 223 20.54 7.14 14.95
CA LYS A 223 19.66 6.84 16.08
C LYS A 223 18.77 8.04 16.43
N LYS A 224 19.36 9.22 16.57
CA LYS A 224 18.62 10.46 16.85
C LYS A 224 17.60 10.75 15.77
N GLN A 225 18.00 10.67 14.50
CA GLN A 225 17.09 10.89 13.36
C GLN A 225 15.94 9.87 13.36
N ALA A 226 16.20 8.60 13.69
CA ALA A 226 15.18 7.57 13.80
C ALA A 226 14.18 7.85 14.94
N ASP A 227 14.68 8.31 16.09
CA ASP A 227 13.85 8.70 17.23
C ASP A 227 12.95 9.89 16.89
N ASP A 228 13.48 10.90 16.19
CA ASP A 228 12.70 12.06 15.69
C ASP A 228 11.62 11.65 14.67
N ALA A 229 11.95 10.80 13.71
CA ALA A 229 11.01 10.27 12.73
C ALA A 229 9.91 9.41 13.39
N LYS A 230 10.27 8.59 14.38
CA LYS A 230 9.35 7.80 15.17
C LYS A 230 8.38 8.67 15.97
N ALA A 231 8.85 9.77 16.54
CA ALA A 231 7.97 10.73 17.24
C ALA A 231 6.91 11.31 16.29
N LYS A 232 7.31 11.69 15.05
CA LYS A 232 6.36 12.15 14.01
C LYS A 232 5.34 11.06 13.66
N PHE A 233 5.81 9.84 13.40
CA PHE A 233 4.93 8.70 13.14
C PHE A 233 3.90 8.52 14.27
N THR A 234 4.34 8.52 15.53
CA THR A 234 3.46 8.27 16.68
C THR A 234 2.34 9.32 16.77
N VAL A 235 2.67 10.60 16.63
CA VAL A 235 1.68 11.68 16.65
C VAL A 235 0.65 11.54 15.51
N LEU A 236 1.10 11.25 14.31
CA LEU A 236 0.23 11.10 13.14
C LEU A 236 -0.67 9.85 13.24
N ALA A 237 -0.11 8.73 13.68
CA ALA A 237 -0.87 7.49 13.87
C ALA A 237 -1.95 7.64 14.95
N GLU A 238 -1.65 8.33 16.05
CA GLU A 238 -2.64 8.62 17.10
C GLU A 238 -3.75 9.54 16.61
N ALA A 239 -3.41 10.59 15.85
CA ALA A 239 -4.39 11.50 15.28
C ALA A 239 -5.33 10.78 14.29
N LYS A 240 -4.77 9.90 13.45
CA LYS A 240 -5.52 9.10 12.51
C LYS A 240 -6.48 8.13 13.23
N ARG A 241 -5.98 7.41 14.24
CA ARG A 241 -6.81 6.49 15.04
C ARG A 241 -7.99 7.21 15.69
N LYS A 242 -7.76 8.37 16.31
CA LYS A 242 -8.84 9.17 16.91
C LYS A 242 -9.91 9.57 15.89
N LYS A 243 -9.47 10.01 14.70
CA LYS A 243 -10.39 10.35 13.62
C LYS A 243 -11.22 9.15 13.16
N GLU A 244 -10.59 7.99 12.99
CA GLU A 244 -11.29 6.74 12.61
C GLU A 244 -12.29 6.31 13.68
N GLU A 245 -11.95 6.42 14.96
CA GLU A 245 -12.85 6.14 16.10
C GLU A 245 -14.07 7.09 16.11
N GLU A 246 -13.84 8.40 15.87
CA GLU A 246 -14.92 9.39 15.78
C GLU A 246 -15.85 9.14 14.58
N GLU A 247 -15.30 8.81 13.41
CA GLU A 247 -16.07 8.48 12.22
C GLU A 247 -16.90 7.19 12.42
N ALA A 248 -16.32 6.18 13.06
CA ALA A 248 -17.02 4.94 13.39
C ALA A 248 -18.16 5.17 14.38
N ALA A 249 -17.94 6.00 15.41
CA ALA A 249 -18.98 6.37 16.37
C ALA A 249 -20.15 7.14 15.71
N LYS A 250 -19.84 8.07 14.81
CA LYS A 250 -20.86 8.81 14.04
C LYS A 250 -21.71 7.87 13.17
N LYS A 251 -21.07 6.97 12.42
CA LYS A 251 -21.78 5.99 11.58
C LYS A 251 -22.71 5.10 12.40
N LYS A 252 -22.23 4.63 13.55
CA LYS A 252 -23.05 3.80 14.46
C LYS A 252 -24.27 4.57 14.98
N ALA A 253 -24.11 5.81 15.39
CA ALA A 253 -25.20 6.66 15.84
C ALA A 253 -26.23 6.93 14.71
N GLU A 254 -25.78 7.15 13.47
CA GLU A 254 -26.66 7.33 12.31
C GLU A 254 -27.46 6.05 12.00
N GLU A 255 -26.84 4.89 12.06
CA GLU A 255 -27.52 3.58 11.86
C GLU A 255 -28.56 3.30 12.96
N GLU A 256 -28.25 3.58 14.22
CA GLU A 256 -29.18 3.45 15.34
C GLU A 256 -30.39 4.39 15.19
N ALA A 257 -30.15 5.66 14.81
CA ALA A 257 -31.20 6.62 14.56
C ALA A 257 -32.09 6.24 13.36
N ALA A 258 -31.50 5.68 12.30
CA ALA A 258 -32.26 5.21 11.14
C ALA A 258 -33.13 3.98 11.46
N ASN A 259 -32.65 3.08 12.31
CA ASN A 259 -33.40 1.91 12.76
C ASN A 259 -34.56 2.27 13.73
N THR A 260 -34.41 3.31 14.54
CA THR A 260 -35.46 3.79 15.45
C THR A 260 -36.62 4.45 14.67
N LYS A 261 -36.31 5.10 13.51
CA LYS A 261 -37.36 5.71 12.65
C LYS A 261 -38.16 4.70 11.81
N LYS A 262 -37.74 3.45 11.75
CA LYS A 262 -38.40 2.37 10.99
C LYS A 262 -39.33 1.49 11.86
N LYS A 263 -39.31 1.70 13.15
CA LYS A 263 -40.26 1.10 14.12
C LYS A 263 -41.39 2.09 14.46
#